data_7883f7284a19a65f6a6471949f7c61ae
#
_entry.id   7883f7284a19a65f6a6471949f7c61ae
#
_cell.length_a   1.000
_cell.length_b   1.000
_cell.length_c   1.000
_cell.angle_alpha   90.00
_cell.angle_beta   90.00
_cell.angle_gamma   90.00
#
_symmetry.space_group_name_H-M   'P 1'
#
loop_
_entity.id
_entity.type
_entity.pdbx_description
1 polymer ?
#
loop_
_entity_poly.entity_id
_entity_poly.type
_entity_poly.pdbx_seq_one_letter_code
_entity_poly.pdbx_strand_id
1 'polypeptide(L)'
;MAGFTPEDLFGGINFDEIFGGRGFDFGFGGGGFFDRFFRPRHTGPARGENIEVMVQIPLERVATGGKETVRLARPQTCPTCQGSGAKAGTQPKRCEACSGTGQHVTSRKDAGVTFQQITTCSTCRGRGKLIEQPCAECGGHREVEREETLTVNIPAGAEEGMALRVPGHGLPSHDASGTAGDLYVVIRTAPDTRFERDGANLWHREEIPVADAVLGTRLDIPTLNGPIKVTIPAGTQPDSVLRLKQKGLPEFGGKKRGDLFLRLNVRIPEKLGTEERKLWERLRTVVKAEKR
;
A
#
# COMPACT_ATOMS: atom_id res chain seq x y z
N MET A 1 -22.75 -20.40 -48.14
CA MET A 1 -22.46 -19.29 -47.21
C MET A 1 -21.45 -19.85 -46.21
N ALA A 2 -20.17 -19.58 -46.44
CA ALA A 2 -19.07 -20.07 -45.57
C ALA A 2 -19.01 -19.23 -44.31
N GLY A 3 -19.14 -19.88 -43.17
CA GLY A 3 -19.02 -19.24 -41.85
C GLY A 3 -17.54 -19.02 -41.56
N PHE A 4 -17.15 -17.77 -41.31
CA PHE A 4 -15.84 -17.41 -40.79
C PHE A 4 -15.74 -17.91 -39.36
N THR A 5 -14.72 -18.72 -39.07
CA THR A 5 -14.39 -19.15 -37.72
C THR A 5 -13.37 -18.15 -37.09
N PRO A 6 -13.34 -18.03 -35.77
CA PRO A 6 -12.36 -17.14 -35.11
C PRO A 6 -10.90 -17.46 -35.44
N GLU A 7 -10.61 -18.70 -35.88
CA GLU A 7 -9.26 -19.17 -36.27
C GLU A 7 -8.80 -18.57 -37.62
N ASP A 8 -9.74 -18.15 -38.50
CA ASP A 8 -9.40 -17.52 -39.77
C ASP A 8 -8.93 -16.05 -39.64
N LEU A 9 -9.18 -15.42 -38.49
CA LEU A 9 -8.82 -14.01 -38.25
C LEU A 9 -7.43 -13.83 -37.65
N PHE A 10 -6.86 -14.89 -37.06
CA PHE A 10 -5.59 -14.84 -36.38
C PHE A 10 -4.58 -15.92 -36.82
N GLY A 11 -4.73 -16.38 -38.07
CA GLY A 11 -3.85 -17.38 -38.68
C GLY A 11 -2.40 -16.94 -38.69
N GLY A 12 -1.60 -17.52 -37.78
CA GLY A 12 -0.14 -17.42 -37.80
C GLY A 12 0.57 -16.94 -36.52
N ILE A 13 -0.15 -16.68 -35.46
CA ILE A 13 0.50 -16.31 -34.19
C ILE A 13 0.27 -17.43 -33.18
N ASN A 14 1.31 -18.22 -32.89
CA ASN A 14 1.33 -19.19 -31.79
C ASN A 14 1.31 -18.44 -30.46
N PHE A 15 0.13 -18.27 -29.89
CA PHE A 15 -0.07 -17.61 -28.60
C PHE A 15 0.61 -18.37 -27.45
N ASP A 16 0.71 -19.70 -27.55
CA ASP A 16 1.40 -20.55 -26.56
C ASP A 16 2.93 -20.34 -26.51
N GLU A 17 3.54 -19.94 -27.62
CA GLU A 17 4.98 -19.70 -27.69
C GLU A 17 5.39 -18.33 -27.12
N ILE A 18 4.47 -17.36 -27.10
CA ILE A 18 4.72 -16.01 -26.57
C ILE A 18 4.39 -15.93 -25.07
N PHE A 19 3.44 -16.75 -24.58
CA PHE A 19 2.96 -16.70 -23.20
C PHE A 19 3.09 -18.01 -22.41
N GLY A 20 3.58 -19.09 -23.03
CA GLY A 20 3.78 -20.38 -22.41
C GLY A 20 5.19 -20.56 -21.83
N GLY A 21 5.47 -19.98 -20.68
CA GLY A 21 6.72 -20.33 -20.00
C GLY A 21 7.08 -19.39 -18.85
N ARG A 22 6.76 -19.79 -17.64
CA ARG A 22 7.15 -19.21 -16.34
C ARG A 22 6.38 -17.96 -15.92
N GLY A 23 5.58 -18.16 -14.88
CA GLY A 23 4.83 -17.18 -14.14
C GLY A 23 5.61 -15.90 -13.86
N PHE A 24 5.25 -14.87 -14.58
CA PHE A 24 5.50 -13.50 -14.21
C PHE A 24 4.16 -12.92 -13.77
N ASP A 25 3.94 -12.97 -12.48
CA ASP A 25 2.88 -12.24 -11.82
C ASP A 25 3.29 -10.76 -11.77
N PHE A 26 3.07 -10.05 -12.89
CA PHE A 26 3.18 -8.60 -12.92
C PHE A 26 1.87 -8.03 -12.39
N GLY A 27 1.82 -7.86 -11.07
CA GLY A 27 0.82 -7.04 -10.41
C GLY A 27 0.90 -5.58 -10.85
N PHE A 28 0.37 -5.27 -12.02
CA PHE A 28 0.10 -3.91 -12.44
C PHE A 28 -1.41 -3.72 -12.50
N GLY A 29 -1.94 -3.00 -11.50
CA GLY A 29 -3.32 -2.58 -11.44
C GLY A 29 -3.71 -1.71 -12.64
N GLY A 30 -4.31 -2.33 -13.60
CA GLY A 30 -4.94 -1.70 -14.73
C GLY A 30 -5.96 -2.67 -15.29
N GLY A 31 -7.24 -2.52 -14.90
CA GLY A 31 -8.35 -3.28 -15.46
C GLY A 31 -8.38 -3.14 -16.97
N GLY A 32 -7.70 -4.06 -17.67
CA GLY A 32 -7.60 -4.09 -19.12
C GLY A 32 -8.97 -4.29 -19.75
N PHE A 33 -9.19 -3.65 -20.89
CA PHE A 33 -10.34 -3.73 -21.75
C PHE A 33 -10.82 -5.18 -22.04
N PHE A 34 -9.91 -6.14 -21.99
CA PHE A 34 -10.19 -7.57 -22.18
C PHE A 34 -10.92 -8.25 -21.00
N ASP A 35 -10.71 -7.80 -19.76
CA ASP A 35 -11.35 -8.40 -18.57
C ASP A 35 -12.87 -8.14 -18.54
N ARG A 36 -13.31 -7.12 -19.29
CA ARG A 36 -14.73 -6.74 -19.39
C ARG A 36 -15.53 -7.63 -20.35
N PHE A 37 -14.86 -8.30 -21.30
CA PHE A 37 -15.51 -9.12 -22.32
C PHE A 37 -15.56 -10.61 -22.01
N PHE A 38 -14.63 -11.12 -21.21
CA PHE A 38 -14.48 -12.57 -20.97
C PHE A 38 -14.76 -13.02 -19.53
N ARG A 39 -15.18 -12.13 -18.63
CA ARG A 39 -15.65 -12.58 -17.32
C ARG A 39 -16.98 -13.30 -17.47
N PRO A 40 -17.05 -14.64 -17.19
CA PRO A 40 -18.32 -15.29 -16.99
C PRO A 40 -19.05 -14.50 -15.89
N ARG A 41 -20.33 -14.15 -16.11
CA ARG A 41 -21.18 -13.56 -15.07
C ARG A 41 -21.12 -14.49 -13.87
N HIS A 42 -20.32 -14.11 -12.86
CA HIS A 42 -20.37 -14.76 -11.57
C HIS A 42 -21.79 -14.57 -11.03
N THR A 43 -22.57 -15.65 -11.02
CA THR A 43 -23.90 -15.74 -10.39
C THR A 43 -23.81 -15.81 -8.87
N GLY A 44 -22.70 -15.39 -8.29
CA GLY A 44 -22.55 -15.26 -6.83
C GLY A 44 -23.19 -13.96 -6.32
N PRO A 45 -23.51 -13.88 -5.02
CA PRO A 45 -24.03 -12.66 -4.43
C PRO A 45 -23.05 -11.51 -4.69
N ALA A 46 -23.60 -10.35 -5.13
CA ALA A 46 -22.81 -9.17 -5.45
C ALA A 46 -21.94 -8.78 -4.24
N ARG A 47 -20.66 -8.55 -4.48
CA ARG A 47 -19.72 -8.14 -3.45
C ARG A 47 -19.39 -6.66 -3.61
N GLY A 48 -19.27 -5.96 -2.48
CA GLY A 48 -18.78 -4.58 -2.44
C GLY A 48 -17.33 -4.48 -2.88
N GLU A 49 -16.91 -3.28 -3.22
CA GLU A 49 -15.53 -2.99 -3.63
C GLU A 49 -14.57 -3.05 -2.43
N ASN A 50 -13.34 -3.43 -2.71
CA ASN A 50 -12.28 -3.38 -1.72
C ASN A 50 -11.78 -1.95 -1.58
N ILE A 51 -11.32 -1.60 -0.38
CA ILE A 51 -10.68 -0.32 -0.09
C ILE A 51 -9.26 -0.56 0.40
N GLU A 52 -8.39 0.42 0.17
CA GLU A 52 -7.00 0.38 0.59
C GLU A 52 -6.71 1.61 1.46
N VAL A 53 -6.03 1.38 2.59
CA VAL A 53 -5.60 2.44 3.51
C VAL A 53 -4.12 2.25 3.81
N MET A 54 -3.33 3.31 3.62
CA MET A 54 -1.92 3.31 3.99
C MET A 54 -1.75 3.69 5.45
N VAL A 55 -0.94 2.92 6.18
CA VAL A 55 -0.62 3.17 7.59
C VAL A 55 0.88 3.29 7.76
N GLN A 56 1.32 4.39 8.33
CA GLN A 56 2.72 4.63 8.66
C GLN A 56 3.01 4.07 10.05
N ILE A 57 4.00 3.18 10.15
CA ILE A 57 4.42 2.57 11.40
C ILE A 57 5.90 2.86 11.69
N PRO A 58 6.28 3.13 12.94
CA PRO A 58 7.67 3.38 13.31
C PRO A 58 8.52 2.10 13.17
N LEU A 59 9.83 2.28 12.98
CA LEU A 59 10.79 1.18 12.85
C LEU A 59 10.77 0.21 14.03
N GLU A 60 10.55 0.72 15.24
CA GLU A 60 10.43 -0.10 16.45
C GLU A 60 9.22 -1.05 16.36
N ARG A 61 8.11 -0.60 15.77
CA ARG A 61 6.94 -1.43 15.54
C ARG A 61 7.21 -2.47 14.45
N VAL A 62 7.93 -2.12 13.39
CA VAL A 62 8.40 -3.09 12.40
C VAL A 62 9.28 -4.15 13.05
N ALA A 63 10.17 -3.73 13.97
CA ALA A 63 11.09 -4.65 14.66
C ALA A 63 10.41 -5.64 15.61
N THR A 64 9.36 -5.19 16.31
CA THR A 64 8.69 -5.98 17.36
C THR A 64 7.39 -6.61 16.92
N GLY A 65 6.76 -6.07 15.87
CA GLY A 65 5.37 -6.37 15.54
C GLY A 65 4.41 -5.81 16.59
N GLY A 66 3.17 -6.24 16.52
CA GLY A 66 2.16 -5.91 17.51
C GLY A 66 0.90 -5.29 16.93
N LYS A 67 0.01 -4.86 17.81
CA LYS A 67 -1.28 -4.30 17.43
C LYS A 67 -1.14 -2.81 17.08
N GLU A 68 -1.74 -2.43 15.97
CA GLU A 68 -1.82 -1.04 15.51
C GLU A 68 -3.29 -0.65 15.30
N THR A 69 -3.61 0.59 15.61
CA THR A 69 -4.98 1.10 15.52
C THR A 69 -5.15 1.93 14.25
N VAL A 70 -6.03 1.48 13.38
CA VAL A 70 -6.36 2.16 12.12
C VAL A 70 -7.73 2.81 12.27
N ARG A 71 -7.81 4.11 12.04
CA ARG A 71 -9.06 4.86 11.98
C ARG A 71 -9.39 5.16 10.52
N LEU A 72 -10.59 4.82 10.10
CA LEU A 72 -11.05 5.11 8.76
C LEU A 72 -12.52 5.54 8.79
N ALA A 73 -12.86 6.50 7.96
CA ALA A 73 -14.23 6.85 7.63
C ALA A 73 -14.63 6.09 6.36
N ARG A 74 -15.72 5.35 6.41
CA ARG A 74 -16.23 4.61 5.25
C ARG A 74 -17.74 4.55 5.23
N PRO A 75 -18.35 4.46 4.04
CA PRO A 75 -19.76 4.14 3.93
C PRO A 75 -20.02 2.76 4.54
N GLN A 76 -21.03 2.69 5.38
CA GLN A 76 -21.53 1.44 5.96
C GLN A 76 -23.02 1.33 5.66
N THR A 77 -23.52 0.11 5.56
CA THR A 77 -24.96 -0.11 5.40
C THR A 77 -25.71 0.59 6.54
N CYS A 78 -26.68 1.42 6.19
CA CYS A 78 -27.47 2.15 7.17
C CYS A 78 -28.18 1.16 8.11
N PRO A 79 -27.94 1.24 9.43
CA PRO A 79 -28.50 0.30 10.39
C PRO A 79 -30.02 0.43 10.52
N THR A 80 -30.55 1.64 10.35
CA THR A 80 -31.98 1.90 10.49
C THR A 80 -32.82 1.29 9.39
N CYS A 81 -32.35 1.33 8.13
CA CYS A 81 -33.06 0.75 7.00
C CYS A 81 -32.44 -0.54 6.47
N GLN A 82 -31.33 -0.97 7.03
CA GLN A 82 -30.59 -2.19 6.64
C GLN A 82 -30.35 -2.27 5.12
N GLY A 83 -29.99 -1.12 4.51
CA GLY A 83 -29.71 -1.04 3.08
C GLY A 83 -30.95 -0.95 2.18
N SER A 84 -32.18 -0.93 2.69
CA SER A 84 -33.38 -0.74 1.86
C SER A 84 -33.51 0.69 1.35
N GLY A 85 -33.01 1.69 2.10
CA GLY A 85 -33.18 3.11 1.85
C GLY A 85 -34.57 3.64 2.21
N ALA A 86 -35.51 2.77 2.58
CA ALA A 86 -36.87 3.15 2.96
C ALA A 86 -36.99 3.35 4.47
N LYS A 87 -37.95 4.16 4.88
CA LYS A 87 -38.29 4.35 6.29
C LYS A 87 -38.63 3.01 6.94
N ALA A 88 -38.20 2.83 8.19
CA ALA A 88 -38.52 1.62 8.95
C ALA A 88 -40.03 1.30 8.91
N GLY A 89 -40.38 0.06 8.64
CA GLY A 89 -41.77 -0.40 8.47
C GLY A 89 -42.36 -0.17 7.05
N THR A 90 -41.60 0.44 6.12
CA THR A 90 -42.02 0.59 4.72
C THR A 90 -41.08 -0.21 3.80
N GLN A 91 -41.63 -0.63 2.64
CA GLN A 91 -40.84 -1.36 1.64
C GLN A 91 -40.74 -0.55 0.34
N PRO A 92 -39.59 -0.60 -0.35
CA PRO A 92 -39.44 -0.03 -1.69
C PRO A 92 -40.40 -0.72 -2.66
N LYS A 93 -41.19 0.08 -3.40
CA LYS A 93 -42.09 -0.43 -4.43
C LYS A 93 -41.36 -0.72 -5.73
N ARG A 94 -41.80 -1.73 -6.46
CA ARG A 94 -41.29 -2.02 -7.78
C ARG A 94 -41.56 -0.86 -8.73
N CYS A 95 -40.55 -0.43 -9.51
CA CYS A 95 -40.73 0.65 -10.47
C CYS A 95 -41.60 0.15 -11.64
N GLU A 96 -42.78 0.74 -11.81
CA GLU A 96 -43.70 0.38 -12.89
C GLU A 96 -43.14 0.76 -14.27
N ALA A 97 -42.44 1.89 -14.38
CA ALA A 97 -41.90 2.38 -15.65
C ALA A 97 -40.90 1.44 -16.33
N CYS A 98 -40.16 0.66 -15.55
CA CYS A 98 -39.21 -0.34 -16.08
C CYS A 98 -39.52 -1.75 -15.62
N SER A 99 -40.70 -1.97 -15.02
CA SER A 99 -41.08 -3.27 -14.49
C SER A 99 -40.00 -3.89 -13.57
N GLY A 100 -39.28 -3.04 -12.81
CA GLY A 100 -38.26 -3.45 -11.86
C GLY A 100 -36.88 -3.75 -12.45
N THR A 101 -36.69 -3.64 -13.75
CA THR A 101 -35.38 -3.93 -14.42
C THR A 101 -34.34 -2.83 -14.24
N GLY A 102 -34.76 -1.61 -13.87
CA GLY A 102 -33.89 -0.44 -13.81
C GLY A 102 -33.50 0.16 -15.16
N GLN A 103 -33.87 -0.48 -16.26
CA GLN A 103 -33.47 -0.11 -17.63
C GLN A 103 -34.67 -0.18 -18.57
N HIS A 104 -34.65 0.65 -19.63
CA HIS A 104 -35.53 0.54 -20.77
C HIS A 104 -34.76 -0.02 -21.95
N VAL A 105 -35.26 -1.11 -22.54
CA VAL A 105 -34.68 -1.72 -23.74
C VAL A 105 -35.58 -1.34 -24.90
N THR A 106 -35.06 -0.53 -25.82
CA THR A 106 -35.76 -0.19 -27.05
C THR A 106 -35.11 -0.95 -28.20
N SER A 107 -35.89 -1.80 -28.88
CA SER A 107 -35.41 -2.56 -30.04
C SER A 107 -35.90 -1.86 -31.33
N ARG A 108 -34.97 -1.50 -32.20
CA ARG A 108 -35.26 -1.01 -33.55
C ARG A 108 -34.75 -2.04 -34.57
N LYS A 109 -35.59 -2.42 -35.50
CA LYS A 109 -35.18 -3.22 -36.67
C LYS A 109 -35.00 -2.27 -37.85
N ASP A 110 -33.83 -2.25 -38.42
CA ASP A 110 -33.51 -1.49 -39.62
C ASP A 110 -32.70 -2.38 -40.57
N ALA A 111 -33.13 -2.46 -41.83
CA ALA A 111 -32.52 -3.24 -42.93
C ALA A 111 -32.11 -4.68 -42.52
N GLY A 112 -32.93 -5.38 -41.71
CA GLY A 112 -32.69 -6.78 -41.33
C GLY A 112 -31.76 -6.93 -40.08
N VAL A 113 -31.26 -5.83 -39.53
CA VAL A 113 -30.45 -5.81 -38.29
C VAL A 113 -31.29 -5.30 -37.14
N THR A 114 -31.26 -5.99 -36.01
CA THR A 114 -31.94 -5.55 -34.77
C THR A 114 -30.95 -4.79 -33.87
N PHE A 115 -31.17 -3.50 -33.72
CA PHE A 115 -30.44 -2.67 -32.75
C PHE A 115 -31.21 -2.65 -31.44
N GLN A 116 -30.53 -3.00 -30.34
CA GLN A 116 -31.04 -2.85 -28.98
C GLN A 116 -30.36 -1.67 -28.32
N GLN A 117 -31.13 -0.66 -27.97
CA GLN A 117 -30.67 0.46 -27.18
C GLN A 117 -31.13 0.27 -25.73
N ILE A 118 -30.15 0.17 -24.81
CA ILE A 118 -30.42 0.05 -23.39
C ILE A 118 -30.21 1.43 -22.76
N THR A 119 -31.23 1.98 -22.13
CA THR A 119 -31.16 3.27 -21.44
C THR A 119 -31.54 3.10 -19.97
N THR A 120 -30.87 3.81 -19.09
CA THR A 120 -31.22 3.81 -17.66
C THR A 120 -32.63 4.39 -17.44
N CYS A 121 -33.46 3.72 -16.68
CA CYS A 121 -34.81 4.21 -16.34
C CYS A 121 -34.72 5.54 -15.59
N SER A 122 -35.29 6.60 -16.15
CA SER A 122 -35.28 7.95 -15.56
C SER A 122 -36.04 8.02 -14.24
N THR A 123 -37.12 7.26 -14.12
CA THR A 123 -38.01 7.26 -12.94
C THR A 123 -37.31 6.69 -11.70
N CYS A 124 -36.64 5.56 -11.81
CA CYS A 124 -35.97 4.92 -10.67
C CYS A 124 -34.44 5.11 -10.71
N ARG A 125 -33.90 5.77 -11.74
CA ARG A 125 -32.45 6.02 -11.95
C ARG A 125 -31.61 4.75 -11.83
N GLY A 126 -32.07 3.69 -12.50
CA GLY A 126 -31.39 2.40 -12.54
C GLY A 126 -31.68 1.47 -11.37
N ARG A 127 -32.36 1.93 -10.34
CA ARG A 127 -32.58 1.16 -9.10
C ARG A 127 -33.63 0.05 -9.21
N GLY A 128 -34.50 0.08 -10.20
CA GLY A 128 -35.60 -0.87 -10.37
C GLY A 128 -36.71 -0.75 -9.31
N LYS A 129 -36.49 0.01 -8.26
CA LYS A 129 -37.42 0.22 -7.13
C LYS A 129 -37.55 1.72 -6.82
N LEU A 130 -38.72 2.12 -6.32
CA LEU A 130 -39.05 3.48 -5.91
C LEU A 130 -39.21 3.49 -4.38
N ILE A 131 -38.62 4.50 -3.72
CA ILE A 131 -38.72 4.73 -2.30
C ILE A 131 -39.67 5.93 -2.12
N GLU A 132 -40.89 5.68 -1.65
CA GLU A 132 -41.87 6.75 -1.38
C GLU A 132 -41.55 7.51 -0.10
N GLN A 133 -41.10 6.80 0.93
CA GLN A 133 -40.69 7.37 2.20
C GLN A 133 -39.22 7.03 2.43
N PRO A 134 -38.31 8.01 2.25
CA PRO A 134 -36.90 7.79 2.47
C PRO A 134 -36.58 7.58 3.96
N CYS A 135 -35.58 6.78 4.25
CA CYS A 135 -35.05 6.60 5.58
C CYS A 135 -34.52 7.94 6.14
N ALA A 136 -34.93 8.28 7.36
CA ALA A 136 -34.55 9.54 7.99
C ALA A 136 -33.04 9.67 8.26
N GLU A 137 -32.34 8.56 8.49
CA GLU A 137 -30.90 8.55 8.80
C GLU A 137 -30.06 8.69 7.53
N CYS A 138 -30.36 7.92 6.48
CA CYS A 138 -29.55 7.94 5.26
C CYS A 138 -30.18 8.73 4.09
N GLY A 139 -31.35 9.37 4.27
CA GLY A 139 -32.02 10.10 3.21
C GLY A 139 -32.37 9.31 1.94
N GLY A 140 -32.42 7.96 2.05
CA GLY A 140 -32.65 7.05 0.92
C GLY A 140 -31.37 6.59 0.23
N HIS A 141 -30.19 7.02 0.73
CA HIS A 141 -28.88 6.62 0.15
C HIS A 141 -28.49 5.19 0.49
N ARG A 142 -29.14 4.54 1.47
CA ARG A 142 -28.90 3.17 1.95
C ARG A 142 -27.64 2.99 2.80
N GLU A 143 -26.73 3.95 2.74
CA GLU A 143 -25.44 3.96 3.39
C GLU A 143 -25.29 5.23 4.22
N VAL A 144 -24.51 5.14 5.27
CA VAL A 144 -24.12 6.28 6.12
C VAL A 144 -22.61 6.23 6.30
N GLU A 145 -21.97 7.37 6.21
CA GLU A 145 -20.53 7.47 6.51
C GLU A 145 -20.33 7.35 8.02
N ARG A 146 -19.50 6.43 8.43
CA ARG A 146 -19.14 6.22 9.84
C ARG A 146 -17.65 6.06 10.01
N GLU A 147 -17.14 6.66 11.05
CA GLU A 147 -15.79 6.41 11.54
C GLU A 147 -15.75 5.06 12.22
N GLU A 148 -14.78 4.25 11.83
CA GLU A 148 -14.52 2.95 12.41
C GLU A 148 -13.06 2.89 12.87
N THR A 149 -12.87 2.31 14.03
CA THR A 149 -11.55 2.08 14.61
C THR A 149 -11.27 0.59 14.61
N LEU A 150 -10.29 0.16 13.83
CA LEU A 150 -9.90 -1.22 13.67
C LEU A 150 -8.54 -1.47 14.32
N THR A 151 -8.39 -2.61 14.95
CA THR A 151 -7.10 -3.07 15.46
C THR A 151 -6.53 -4.10 14.51
N VAL A 152 -5.40 -3.80 13.89
CA VAL A 152 -4.70 -4.66 12.94
C VAL A 152 -3.43 -5.19 13.60
N ASN A 153 -3.16 -6.48 13.44
CA ASN A 153 -1.94 -7.09 13.97
C ASN A 153 -0.83 -6.99 12.92
N ILE A 154 0.17 -6.17 13.19
CA ILE A 154 1.35 -6.00 12.34
C ILE A 154 2.36 -7.11 12.69
N PRO A 155 2.78 -7.94 11.74
CA PRO A 155 3.80 -8.94 12.00
C PRO A 155 5.18 -8.29 12.14
N ALA A 156 6.04 -8.88 12.97
CA ALA A 156 7.44 -8.46 13.05
C ALA A 156 8.13 -8.67 11.69
N GLY A 157 8.95 -7.71 11.29
CA GLY A 157 9.60 -7.73 9.98
C GLY A 157 8.68 -7.38 8.80
N ALA A 158 7.52 -6.79 9.06
CA ALA A 158 6.62 -6.37 7.99
C ALA A 158 7.37 -5.58 6.92
N GLU A 159 7.19 -5.97 5.66
CA GLU A 159 7.88 -5.35 4.52
C GLU A 159 7.19 -4.07 4.07
N GLU A 160 7.94 -3.21 3.40
CA GLU A 160 7.41 -1.98 2.82
C GLU A 160 6.40 -2.30 1.73
N GLY A 161 5.19 -1.74 1.82
CA GLY A 161 4.10 -2.03 0.88
C GLY A 161 3.34 -3.33 1.17
N MET A 162 3.65 -4.06 2.24
CA MET A 162 2.87 -5.24 2.64
C MET A 162 1.42 -4.86 2.90
N ALA A 163 0.48 -5.59 2.28
CA ALA A 163 -0.94 -5.39 2.45
C ALA A 163 -1.55 -6.44 3.40
N LEU A 164 -2.14 -5.99 4.49
CA LEU A 164 -2.85 -6.82 5.44
C LEU A 164 -4.35 -6.77 5.15
N ARG A 165 -4.94 -7.91 4.82
CA ARG A 165 -6.36 -8.02 4.50
C ARG A 165 -7.20 -8.12 5.78
N VAL A 166 -8.20 -7.24 5.89
CA VAL A 166 -9.23 -7.26 6.93
C VAL A 166 -10.58 -7.58 6.24
N PRO A 167 -11.08 -8.81 6.32
CA PRO A 167 -12.26 -9.24 5.59
C PRO A 167 -13.53 -8.46 6.00
N GLY A 168 -14.37 -8.10 5.01
CA GLY A 168 -15.66 -7.47 5.24
C GLY A 168 -15.63 -6.00 5.65
N HIS A 169 -14.46 -5.37 5.66
CA HIS A 169 -14.29 -3.94 6.01
C HIS A 169 -14.07 -3.05 4.79
N GLY A 170 -14.39 -3.52 3.57
CA GLY A 170 -14.45 -2.72 2.35
C GLY A 170 -15.77 -1.94 2.22
N LEU A 171 -16.10 -1.51 1.00
CA LEU A 171 -17.38 -0.85 0.73
C LEU A 171 -18.54 -1.85 0.80
N PRO A 172 -19.73 -1.39 1.19
CA PRO A 172 -20.93 -2.22 1.15
C PRO A 172 -21.28 -2.62 -0.29
N SER A 173 -21.96 -3.74 -0.45
CA SER A 173 -22.48 -4.14 -1.75
C SER A 173 -23.63 -3.25 -2.18
N HIS A 174 -23.72 -2.95 -3.48
CA HIS A 174 -24.88 -2.28 -4.04
C HIS A 174 -26.18 -3.08 -3.91
N ASP A 175 -26.08 -4.40 -3.82
CA ASP A 175 -27.21 -5.27 -3.58
C ASP A 175 -27.42 -5.52 -2.08
N ALA A 176 -28.67 -5.40 -1.63
CA ALA A 176 -29.01 -5.55 -0.22
C ALA A 176 -28.67 -6.95 0.36
N SER A 177 -28.57 -7.98 -0.49
CA SER A 177 -28.17 -9.33 -0.14
C SER A 177 -26.68 -9.62 -0.34
N GLY A 178 -25.93 -8.66 -0.84
CA GLY A 178 -24.50 -8.80 -1.11
C GLY A 178 -23.63 -8.67 0.14
N THR A 179 -22.38 -9.06 0.01
CA THR A 179 -21.38 -8.95 1.09
C THR A 179 -20.51 -7.72 0.86
N ALA A 180 -20.04 -7.08 1.93
CA ALA A 180 -19.07 -6.01 1.83
C ALA A 180 -17.74 -6.52 1.21
N GLY A 181 -16.98 -5.61 0.60
CA GLY A 181 -15.61 -5.85 0.17
C GLY A 181 -14.66 -6.03 1.35
N ASP A 182 -13.37 -6.06 1.07
CA ASP A 182 -12.33 -6.16 2.09
C ASP A 182 -11.56 -4.84 2.21
N LEU A 183 -10.99 -4.61 3.39
CA LEU A 183 -10.03 -3.57 3.62
C LEU A 183 -8.62 -4.14 3.50
N TYR A 184 -7.77 -3.48 2.72
CA TYR A 184 -6.34 -3.74 2.66
C TYR A 184 -5.60 -2.62 3.37
N VAL A 185 -4.92 -2.98 4.44
CA VAL A 185 -4.06 -2.05 5.20
C VAL A 185 -2.64 -2.20 4.68
N VAL A 186 -2.18 -1.20 3.93
CA VAL A 186 -0.82 -1.18 3.35
C VAL A 186 0.12 -0.53 4.32
N ILE A 187 1.15 -1.27 4.69
CA ILE A 187 2.16 -0.85 5.65
C ILE A 187 3.19 0.03 4.95
N ARG A 188 3.46 1.19 5.54
CA ARG A 188 4.56 2.07 5.19
C ARG A 188 5.39 2.34 6.43
N THR A 189 6.70 2.34 6.27
CA THR A 189 7.59 2.71 7.36
C THR A 189 7.56 4.23 7.55
N ALA A 190 7.31 4.68 8.77
CA ALA A 190 7.43 6.10 9.09
C ALA A 190 8.89 6.56 8.94
N PRO A 191 9.14 7.77 8.42
CA PRO A 191 10.49 8.32 8.37
C PRO A 191 11.12 8.36 9.77
N ASP A 192 12.36 7.89 9.89
CA ASP A 192 13.15 7.95 11.11
C ASP A 192 14.36 8.86 10.90
N THR A 193 14.65 9.74 11.85
CA THR A 193 15.78 10.68 11.75
C THR A 193 17.13 10.01 11.94
N ARG A 194 17.14 8.84 12.59
CA ARG A 194 18.36 8.09 12.93
C ARG A 194 18.72 7.07 11.87
N PHE A 195 17.68 6.50 11.20
CA PHE A 195 17.86 5.34 10.35
C PHE A 195 17.15 5.49 9.02
N GLU A 196 17.84 5.06 7.97
CA GLU A 196 17.27 4.83 6.63
C GLU A 196 17.09 3.32 6.44
N ARG A 197 15.90 2.89 6.04
CA ARG A 197 15.57 1.48 5.87
C ARG A 197 15.90 0.99 4.47
N ASP A 198 16.56 -0.16 4.38
CA ASP A 198 16.80 -0.88 3.13
C ASP A 198 16.45 -2.37 3.35
N GLY A 199 15.20 -2.73 3.04
CA GLY A 199 14.65 -4.05 3.34
C GLY A 199 14.68 -4.36 4.84
N ALA A 200 15.41 -5.38 5.23
CA ALA A 200 15.67 -5.72 6.63
C ALA A 200 16.90 -5.00 7.22
N ASN A 201 17.71 -4.36 6.37
CA ASN A 201 18.87 -3.62 6.82
C ASN A 201 18.52 -2.18 7.19
N LEU A 202 19.36 -1.60 8.01
CA LEU A 202 19.29 -0.21 8.41
C LEU A 202 20.59 0.50 8.09
N TRP A 203 20.49 1.76 7.71
CA TRP A 203 21.63 2.64 7.52
C TRP A 203 21.57 3.75 8.55
N HIS A 204 22.71 4.03 9.18
CA HIS A 204 22.91 5.16 10.08
C HIS A 204 24.13 5.96 9.61
N ARG A 205 24.01 7.28 9.64
CA ARG A 205 25.12 8.18 9.32
C ARG A 205 25.63 8.79 10.62
N GLU A 206 26.91 8.60 10.90
CA GLU A 206 27.56 9.15 12.07
C GLU A 206 28.65 10.13 11.64
N GLU A 207 28.66 11.29 12.26
CA GLU A 207 29.69 12.30 12.02
C GLU A 207 30.78 12.19 13.08
N ILE A 208 32.01 11.96 12.63
CA ILE A 208 33.18 11.90 13.52
C ILE A 208 34.16 13.03 13.22
N PRO A 209 34.79 13.64 14.24
CA PRO A 209 35.87 14.58 14.05
C PRO A 209 37.05 13.95 13.32
N VAL A 210 37.76 14.74 12.50
CA VAL A 210 38.94 14.24 11.77
C VAL A 210 40.01 13.65 12.70
N ALA A 211 40.18 14.18 13.90
CA ALA A 211 41.12 13.65 14.90
C ALA A 211 40.74 12.21 15.30
N ASP A 212 39.44 11.95 15.53
CA ASP A 212 38.92 10.64 15.88
C ASP A 212 39.02 9.65 14.72
N ALA A 213 38.85 10.11 13.49
CA ALA A 213 39.04 9.28 12.30
C ALA A 213 40.52 8.83 12.15
N VAL A 214 41.48 9.72 12.49
CA VAL A 214 42.90 9.43 12.39
C VAL A 214 43.38 8.53 13.54
N LEU A 215 42.99 8.85 14.76
CA LEU A 215 43.50 8.17 15.97
C LEU A 215 42.68 6.92 16.36
N GLY A 216 41.48 6.81 15.82
CA GLY A 216 40.50 5.83 16.27
C GLY A 216 39.78 6.29 17.53
N THR A 217 38.55 5.83 17.71
CA THR A 217 37.73 6.22 18.86
C THR A 217 36.71 5.16 19.21
N ARG A 218 35.98 5.34 20.29
CA ARG A 218 34.81 4.52 20.66
C ARG A 218 33.60 5.40 20.77
N LEU A 219 32.54 5.04 20.02
CA LEU A 219 31.29 5.81 19.96
C LEU A 219 30.14 4.97 20.47
N ASP A 220 29.16 5.61 21.06
CA ASP A 220 27.86 5.03 21.36
C ASP A 220 26.91 5.23 20.19
N ILE A 221 26.70 4.18 19.39
CA ILE A 221 25.87 4.22 18.19
C ILE A 221 24.45 3.80 18.55
N PRO A 222 23.43 4.57 18.17
CA PRO A 222 22.04 4.23 18.40
C PRO A 222 21.67 2.95 17.63
N THR A 223 20.85 2.10 18.23
CA THR A 223 20.20 0.98 17.57
C THR A 223 18.74 0.91 18.01
N LEU A 224 17.92 0.10 17.31
CA LEU A 224 16.52 -0.10 17.69
C LEU A 224 16.34 -0.68 19.11
N ASN A 225 17.38 -1.34 19.64
CA ASN A 225 17.36 -1.95 20.98
C ASN A 225 18.19 -1.17 22.02
N GLY A 226 18.47 0.10 21.75
CA GLY A 226 19.33 0.95 22.59
C GLY A 226 20.73 1.13 22.00
N PRO A 227 21.54 2.04 22.58
CA PRO A 227 22.88 2.35 22.09
C PRO A 227 23.86 1.20 22.32
N ILE A 228 24.82 1.05 21.42
CA ILE A 228 25.90 0.08 21.52
C ILE A 228 27.27 0.77 21.34
N LYS A 229 28.29 0.31 22.03
CA LYS A 229 29.67 0.81 21.87
C LYS A 229 30.32 0.19 20.63
N VAL A 230 30.73 1.03 19.69
CA VAL A 230 31.42 0.64 18.47
C VAL A 230 32.83 1.24 18.50
N THR A 231 33.82 0.42 18.18
CA THR A 231 35.21 0.90 18.04
C THR A 231 35.46 1.27 16.60
N ILE A 232 35.84 2.51 16.37
CA ILE A 232 36.24 3.04 15.07
C ILE A 232 37.76 2.85 14.95
N PRO A 233 38.24 2.15 13.93
CA PRO A 233 39.66 1.93 13.71
C PRO A 233 40.41 3.25 13.43
N ALA A 234 41.67 3.32 13.83
CA ALA A 234 42.54 4.42 13.43
C ALA A 234 42.75 4.40 11.91
N GLY A 235 42.85 5.58 11.31
CA GLY A 235 42.98 5.72 9.85
C GLY A 235 41.69 5.49 9.06
N THR A 236 40.54 5.57 9.71
CA THR A 236 39.21 5.46 9.06
C THR A 236 39.07 6.58 8.03
N GLN A 237 38.73 6.17 6.79
CA GLN A 237 38.52 7.10 5.69
C GLN A 237 37.10 7.66 5.66
N PRO A 238 36.86 8.84 5.08
CA PRO A 238 35.52 9.35 4.83
C PRO A 238 34.67 8.34 4.06
N ASP A 239 33.36 8.30 4.34
CA ASP A 239 32.39 7.37 3.76
C ASP A 239 32.67 5.88 4.00
N SER A 240 33.59 5.54 4.91
CA SER A 240 33.80 4.16 5.34
C SER A 240 32.52 3.61 5.96
N VAL A 241 32.20 2.35 5.65
CA VAL A 241 31.02 1.67 6.15
C VAL A 241 31.40 0.53 7.08
N LEU A 242 30.91 0.58 8.31
CA LEU A 242 31.05 -0.50 9.29
C LEU A 242 29.75 -1.30 9.37
N ARG A 243 29.84 -2.62 9.24
CA ARG A 243 28.70 -3.53 9.33
C ARG A 243 28.53 -4.04 10.76
N LEU A 244 27.41 -3.70 11.39
CA LEU A 244 27.02 -4.18 12.70
C LEU A 244 26.01 -5.31 12.52
N LYS A 245 26.49 -6.55 12.63
CA LYS A 245 25.71 -7.76 12.35
C LYS A 245 24.50 -7.87 13.28
N GLN A 246 23.36 -8.29 12.71
CA GLN A 246 22.10 -8.56 13.41
C GLN A 246 21.53 -7.35 14.19
N LYS A 247 21.87 -6.12 13.79
CA LYS A 247 21.36 -4.88 14.40
C LYS A 247 20.29 -4.20 13.53
N GLY A 248 19.89 -4.80 12.41
CA GLY A 248 18.78 -4.38 11.57
C GLY A 248 17.42 -4.88 12.05
N LEU A 249 16.44 -4.88 11.14
CA LEU A 249 15.09 -5.39 11.34
C LEU A 249 15.05 -6.92 11.22
N PRO A 250 14.09 -7.60 11.85
CA PRO A 250 13.83 -9.01 11.54
C PRO A 250 13.33 -9.17 10.09
N GLU A 251 13.66 -10.27 9.46
CA GLU A 251 13.07 -10.67 8.19
C GLU A 251 11.65 -11.19 8.42
N PHE A 252 10.72 -10.81 7.54
CA PHE A 252 9.33 -11.29 7.62
C PHE A 252 9.28 -12.82 7.47
N GLY A 253 8.58 -13.49 8.39
CA GLY A 253 8.45 -14.96 8.39
C GLY A 253 9.75 -15.72 8.67
N GLY A 254 10.87 -15.04 8.84
CA GLY A 254 12.19 -15.61 9.11
C GLY A 254 12.63 -15.49 10.56
N LYS A 255 13.74 -16.20 10.89
CA LYS A 255 14.42 -16.07 12.18
C LYS A 255 15.64 -15.15 12.13
N LYS A 256 16.01 -14.72 10.91
CA LYS A 256 17.18 -13.87 10.69
C LYS A 256 16.83 -12.40 10.91
N ARG A 257 17.86 -11.64 11.21
CA ARG A 257 17.79 -10.17 11.26
C ARG A 257 18.77 -9.61 10.25
N GLY A 258 18.40 -8.49 9.66
CA GLY A 258 19.31 -7.69 8.86
C GLY A 258 20.40 -7.04 9.72
N ASP A 259 21.23 -6.28 9.09
CA ASP A 259 22.37 -5.62 9.70
C ASP A 259 22.15 -4.11 9.78
N LEU A 260 22.89 -3.46 10.65
CA LEU A 260 22.99 -2.01 10.68
C LEU A 260 24.31 -1.61 10.00
N PHE A 261 24.22 -0.84 8.94
CA PHE A 261 25.37 -0.25 8.25
C PHE A 261 25.60 1.16 8.77
N LEU A 262 26.76 1.35 9.39
CA LEU A 262 27.20 2.64 9.92
C LEU A 262 28.10 3.30 8.88
N ARG A 263 27.63 4.38 8.25
CA ARG A 263 28.43 5.22 7.36
C ARG A 263 29.09 6.34 8.17
N LEU A 264 30.41 6.41 8.11
CA LEU A 264 31.20 7.38 8.86
C LEU A 264 31.51 8.60 7.99
N ASN A 265 30.96 9.75 8.37
CA ASN A 265 31.26 11.03 7.76
C ASN A 265 32.33 11.74 8.58
N VAL A 266 33.47 12.02 7.98
CA VAL A 266 34.54 12.74 8.68
C VAL A 266 34.28 14.25 8.59
N ARG A 267 34.02 14.86 9.72
CA ARG A 267 33.80 16.30 9.82
C ARG A 267 35.13 17.04 9.97
N ILE A 268 35.42 17.91 9.01
CA ILE A 268 36.55 18.86 9.05
C ILE A 268 36.01 20.14 9.69
N PRO A 269 36.65 20.65 10.78
CA PRO A 269 36.19 21.85 11.44
C PRO A 269 36.37 23.09 10.54
N GLU A 270 35.31 23.85 10.35
CA GLU A 270 35.35 25.11 9.58
C GLU A 270 36.04 26.25 10.35
N LYS A 271 35.86 26.24 11.67
CA LYS A 271 36.42 27.26 12.57
C LYS A 271 37.33 26.58 13.57
N LEU A 272 38.58 27.02 13.64
CA LEU A 272 39.56 26.52 14.57
C LEU A 272 39.80 27.52 15.70
N GLY A 273 39.88 27.05 16.93
CA GLY A 273 40.38 27.81 18.04
C GLY A 273 41.90 28.13 17.88
N THR A 274 42.45 29.09 18.65
CA THR A 274 43.84 29.53 18.52
C THR A 274 44.80 28.36 18.78
N GLU A 275 44.58 27.56 19.81
CA GLU A 275 45.41 26.40 20.15
C GLU A 275 45.28 25.26 19.15
N GLU A 276 44.05 25.00 18.71
CA GLU A 276 43.78 23.97 17.71
C GLU A 276 44.49 24.30 16.39
N ARG A 277 44.44 25.55 15.94
CA ARG A 277 45.17 26.02 14.75
C ARG A 277 46.67 25.76 14.86
N LYS A 278 47.29 26.09 15.98
CA LYS A 278 48.73 25.84 16.21
C LYS A 278 49.08 24.36 16.10
N LEU A 279 48.21 23.47 16.62
CA LEU A 279 48.42 22.03 16.52
C LEU A 279 48.32 21.54 15.10
N TRP A 280 47.34 22.01 14.34
CA TRP A 280 47.20 21.67 12.93
C TRP A 280 48.36 22.21 12.06
N GLU A 281 48.86 23.39 12.34
CA GLU A 281 50.05 23.98 11.65
C GLU A 281 51.31 23.13 11.95
N ARG A 282 51.48 22.71 13.18
CA ARG A 282 52.59 21.82 13.56
C ARG A 282 52.46 20.44 12.89
N LEU A 283 51.28 19.85 12.87
CA LEU A 283 51.03 18.59 12.14
C LEU A 283 51.38 18.71 10.67
N ARG A 284 50.95 19.80 10.02
CA ARG A 284 51.27 20.07 8.62
C ARG A 284 52.78 20.10 8.33
N THR A 285 53.60 20.59 9.24
CA THR A 285 55.06 20.60 9.06
C THR A 285 55.65 19.19 9.16
N VAL A 286 55.17 18.37 10.10
CA VAL A 286 55.59 16.96 10.26
C VAL A 286 55.29 16.14 9.04
N VAL A 287 54.04 16.19 8.54
CA VAL A 287 53.57 15.43 7.37
C VAL A 287 54.35 15.85 6.08
N LYS A 288 54.77 17.09 5.97
CA LYS A 288 55.62 17.54 4.84
C LYS A 288 57.05 17.00 4.92
N ALA A 289 57.56 16.78 6.14
CA ALA A 289 58.91 16.24 6.32
C ALA A 289 58.98 14.74 6.00
N GLU A 290 57.90 13.98 6.23
CA GLU A 290 57.86 12.54 5.91
C GLU A 290 57.71 12.24 4.43
N LYS A 291 57.29 13.21 3.61
CA LYS A 291 57.14 13.06 2.13
C LYS A 291 58.43 13.40 1.35
N ARG A 292 59.51 13.75 2.01
CA ARG A 292 60.85 13.98 1.43
C ARG A 292 61.76 12.83 1.74
#